data_400bf97764890bd4e676ae2bb210901b
#
_entry.id   400bf97764890bd4e676ae2bb210901b
#
_cell.length_a   1.000
_cell.length_b   1.000
_cell.length_c   1.000
_cell.angle_alpha   90.00
_cell.angle_beta   90.00
_cell.angle_gamma   90.00
#
_symmetry.space_group_name_H-M   'P 1'
#
loop_
_entity.id
_entity.type
_entity.pdbx_description
1 polymer ?
#
loop_
_entity_poly.entity_id
_entity_poly.type
_entity_poly.pdbx_seq_one_letter_code
_entity_poly.pdbx_strand_id
1 'polypeptide(L)' 'MNRFQTEAVDRMQEFMILHYLEDITVSDVLRVSNYSPFHAQRLFSEATGYGVGE' A
#
# COMPACT_ATOMS: atom_id res chain seq x y z
N MET A 1 4.58 10.34 -10.38
CA MET A 1 5.11 9.36 -9.40
C MET A 1 6.37 8.72 -9.97
N ASN A 2 7.44 8.63 -9.20
CA ASN A 2 8.67 8.03 -9.69
C ASN A 2 8.64 6.50 -9.57
N ARG A 3 9.67 5.84 -10.10
CA ARG A 3 9.76 4.40 -10.15
C ARG A 3 9.72 3.75 -8.76
N PHE A 4 10.42 4.35 -7.78
CA PHE A 4 10.47 3.80 -6.43
C PHE A 4 9.11 3.87 -5.75
N GLN A 5 8.38 4.95 -5.99
CA GLN A 5 7.03 5.11 -5.43
C GLN A 5 6.05 4.14 -6.08
N THR A 6 6.16 3.94 -7.40
CA THR A 6 5.34 2.97 -8.12
C THR A 6 5.60 1.56 -7.59
N GLU A 7 6.84 1.19 -7.37
CA GLU A 7 7.20 -0.11 -6.82
C GLU A 7 6.64 -0.29 -5.40
N ALA A 8 6.63 0.77 -4.60
CA ALA A 8 6.06 0.71 -3.27
C ALA A 8 4.56 0.42 -3.31
N VAL A 9 3.84 1.08 -4.22
CA VAL A 9 2.41 0.84 -4.41
C VAL A 9 2.17 -0.60 -4.87
N ASP A 10 2.99 -1.08 -5.81
CA ASP A 10 2.87 -2.45 -6.30
C ASP A 10 3.07 -3.46 -5.17
N ARG A 11 4.03 -3.23 -4.27
CA ARG A 11 4.24 -4.11 -3.12
C ARG A 11 3.03 -4.14 -2.20
N MET A 12 2.42 -2.98 -1.95
CA MET A 12 1.22 -2.91 -1.12
C MET A 12 0.06 -3.67 -1.74
N GLN A 13 -0.15 -3.50 -3.04
CA GLN A 13 -1.23 -4.19 -3.75
C GLN A 13 -0.99 -5.70 -3.79
N GLU A 14 0.24 -6.12 -4.06
CA GLU A 14 0.58 -7.53 -4.08
C GLU A 14 0.39 -8.18 -2.70
N PHE A 15 0.78 -7.48 -1.64
CA PHE A 15 0.58 -7.96 -0.28
C PHE A 15 -0.92 -8.19 -0.01
N MET A 16 -1.76 -7.24 -0.40
CA MET A 16 -3.20 -7.37 -0.21
C MET A 16 -3.77 -8.57 -0.97
N ILE A 17 -3.33 -8.77 -2.22
CA ILE A 17 -3.80 -9.89 -3.03
C ILE A 17 -3.38 -11.23 -2.43
N LEU A 18 -2.12 -11.33 -1.97
CA LEU A 18 -1.60 -12.59 -1.42
C LEU A 18 -2.19 -12.93 -0.06
N HIS A 19 -2.65 -11.94 0.69
CA HIS A 19 -3.09 -12.12 2.08
C HIS A 19 -4.54 -11.72 2.32
N TYR A 20 -5.35 -11.56 1.27
CA TYR A 20 -6.71 -11.03 1.45
C TYR A 20 -7.63 -11.93 2.28
N LEU A 21 -7.32 -13.22 2.39
CA LEU A 21 -8.08 -14.15 3.24
C LEU A 21 -7.57 -14.20 4.68
N GLU A 22 -6.47 -13.50 4.96
CA GLU A 22 -5.87 -13.45 6.30
C GLU A 22 -6.37 -12.21 7.03
N ASP A 23 -6.20 -12.23 8.34
CA ASP A 23 -6.64 -11.14 9.20
C ASP A 23 -5.58 -10.03 9.24
N ILE A 24 -5.40 -9.35 8.10
CA ILE A 24 -4.40 -8.28 7.96
C ILE A 24 -5.05 -6.92 8.25
N THR A 25 -4.21 -5.98 8.70
CA THR A 25 -4.65 -4.62 9.00
C THR A 25 -4.10 -3.64 7.96
N VAL A 26 -4.67 -2.44 7.92
CA VAL A 26 -4.14 -1.34 7.08
C VAL A 26 -2.68 -1.08 7.42
N SER A 27 -2.33 -1.12 8.71
CA SER A 27 -0.95 -0.92 9.15
C SER A 27 0.00 -1.96 8.54
N ASP A 28 -0.43 -3.22 8.43
CA ASP A 28 0.38 -4.26 7.82
C ASP A 28 0.64 -3.96 6.35
N VAL A 29 -0.36 -3.51 5.62
CA VAL A 29 -0.24 -3.15 4.20
C VAL A 29 0.73 -1.98 4.03
N LEU A 30 0.57 -0.93 4.83
CA LEU A 30 1.41 0.26 4.72
C LEU A 30 2.87 -0.04 5.02
N ARG A 31 3.13 -0.98 5.92
CA ARG A 31 4.49 -1.33 6.34
C ARG A 31 5.34 -1.88 5.20
N VAL A 32 4.74 -2.62 4.26
CA VAL A 32 5.51 -3.23 3.17
C VAL A 32 6.03 -2.22 2.16
N SER A 33 5.54 -0.97 2.23
CA SER A 33 6.00 0.09 1.32
C SER A 33 7.39 0.62 1.67
N ASN A 34 7.84 0.44 2.91
CA ASN A 34 9.07 1.04 3.47
C ASN A 34 8.99 2.56 3.61
N TYR A 35 7.81 3.13 3.48
CA TYR A 35 7.57 4.55 3.77
C TYR A 35 6.80 4.66 5.08
N SER A 36 6.74 5.89 5.63
CA SER A 36 5.92 6.13 6.82
C SER A 36 4.45 5.85 6.47
N PRO A 37 3.60 5.51 7.47
CA PRO A 37 2.19 5.22 7.20
C PRO A 37 1.46 6.34 6.47
N PHE A 38 1.71 7.59 6.85
CA PHE A 38 1.09 8.74 6.20
C PHE A 38 1.52 8.82 4.73
N HIS A 39 2.82 8.67 4.47
CA HIS A 39 3.37 8.77 3.13
C HIS A 39 2.89 7.61 2.26
N ALA A 40 2.88 6.40 2.80
CA ALA A 40 2.42 5.21 2.09
C ALA A 40 0.95 5.34 1.69
N GLN A 41 0.11 5.81 2.60
CA GLN A 41 -1.31 6.02 2.34
C GLN A 41 -1.51 7.03 1.21
N ARG A 42 -0.73 8.09 1.23
CA ARG A 42 -0.79 9.12 0.19
C ARG A 42 -0.39 8.59 -1.17
N LEU A 43 0.71 7.82 -1.22
CA LEU A 43 1.16 7.20 -2.48
C LEU A 43 0.11 6.26 -3.05
N PHE A 44 -0.48 5.45 -2.20
CA PHE A 44 -1.51 4.50 -2.62
C PHE A 44 -2.72 5.24 -3.18
N SER A 45 -3.15 6.29 -2.49
CA SER A 45 -4.28 7.12 -2.92
C SER A 45 -4.02 7.78 -4.26
N GLU A 46 -2.82 8.32 -4.48
CA GLU A 46 -2.46 8.96 -5.74
C GLU A 46 -2.44 7.97 -6.90
N ALA A 47 -2.01 6.74 -6.65
CA ALA A 47 -1.88 5.73 -7.70
C ALA A 47 -3.21 5.08 -8.07
N THR A 48 -4.10 4.88 -7.10
CA THR A 48 -5.33 4.10 -7.30
C THR A 48 -6.61 4.91 -7.21
N GLY A 49 -6.55 6.11 -6.64
CA GLY A 49 -7.73 6.93 -6.38
C GLY A 49 -8.48 6.54 -5.12
N TYR A 50 -7.98 5.54 -4.36
CA TYR A 50 -8.61 5.07 -3.13
C TYR A 50 -7.58 5.03 -2.00
N GLY A 51 -8.03 5.23 -0.76
CA GLY A 51 -7.18 4.98 0.39
C GLY A 51 -7.09 3.47 0.67
N VAL A 52 -6.03 3.07 1.38
CA VAL A 52 -5.92 1.68 1.84
C VAL A 52 -7.06 1.41 2.83
N GLY A 53 -7.79 0.33 2.61
CA GLY A 53 -8.91 -0.04 3.49
C GLY A 53 -10.28 0.44 3.04
N GLU A 54 -10.33 1.16 1.92
CA GLU A 54 -11.61 1.58 1.34
C GLU A 54 -12.19 0.58 0.38
#